data_dd7d66046edb11ccdf50a68dea36d4b3
#
_entry.id   dd7d66046edb11ccdf50a68dea36d4b3
#
_cell.length_a   1.000
_cell.length_b   1.000
_cell.length_c   1.000
_cell.angle_alpha   90.00
_cell.angle_beta   90.00
_cell.angle_gamma   90.00
#
_symmetry.space_group_name_H-M   'P 1'
#
loop_
_entity.id
_entity.type
_entity.pdbx_description
1 polymer ?
#
loop_
_entity_poly.entity_id
_entity_poly.type
_entity_poly.pdbx_seq_one_letter_code
_entity_poly.pdbx_strand_id
1 'polypeptide(L)'
;MNSSSSTVTLSQPDQEHLLDKLEVFKIQGRDKRGRKILRVIGKIFPARLVSSEVVKKYLQEKIFPKLKEGPFSVVYVHTGVQRSENFPGISALRSIYDAVPINVKDDLEAVYFVHPSLQARLFLATFGRLLFSGG
;
A
#
# COMPACT_ATOMS: atom_id res chain seq x y z
N MET A 1 -0.16 -19.56 -27.65
CA MET A 1 -0.05 -18.95 -27.20
C MET A 1 0.50 -18.24 -26.82
N ASN A 2 0.67 -18.26 -26.55
CA ASN A 2 1.11 -17.60 -26.21
C ASN A 2 1.58 -16.91 -25.52
N SER A 3 2.23 -16.41 -26.08
CA SER A 3 2.97 -15.59 -25.37
C SER A 3 2.35 -14.96 -24.23
N SER A 4 1.28 -14.82 -24.27
CA SER A 4 0.54 -14.49 -23.11
C SER A 4 0.88 -15.45 -22.03
N SER A 5 1.51 -16.49 -22.42
CA SER A 5 1.99 -17.46 -21.45
C SER A 5 2.97 -16.86 -20.46
N SER A 6 3.59 -15.70 -20.79
CA SER A 6 4.47 -15.03 -19.86
C SER A 6 3.68 -14.37 -18.74
N THR A 7 2.37 -14.27 -18.88
CA THR A 7 1.53 -13.64 -17.88
C THR A 7 0.88 -14.73 -17.04
N VAL A 8 1.40 -14.89 -15.84
CA VAL A 8 0.79 -15.80 -14.88
C VAL A 8 -0.34 -15.07 -14.20
N THR A 9 -1.56 -15.55 -14.39
CA THR A 9 -2.71 -14.94 -13.73
C THR A 9 -3.08 -15.79 -12.52
N LEU A 10 -2.84 -15.23 -11.35
CA LEU A 10 -3.22 -15.89 -10.11
C LEU A 10 -4.71 -15.72 -9.86
N SER A 11 -5.32 -16.72 -9.27
CA SER A 11 -6.70 -16.61 -8.81
C SER A 11 -6.78 -15.55 -7.72
N GLN A 12 -7.97 -15.01 -7.49
CA GLN A 12 -8.16 -14.03 -6.44
C GLN A 12 -7.73 -14.56 -5.07
N PRO A 13 -8.11 -15.77 -4.64
CA PRO A 13 -7.62 -16.29 -3.36
C PRO A 13 -6.10 -16.42 -3.30
N ASP A 14 -5.45 -16.78 -4.40
CA ASP A 14 -4.01 -16.90 -4.43
C ASP A 14 -3.34 -15.53 -4.32
N GLN A 15 -3.92 -14.50 -4.94
CA GLN A 15 -3.40 -13.14 -4.81
C GLN A 15 -3.50 -12.65 -3.37
N GLU A 16 -4.63 -12.90 -2.72
CA GLU A 16 -4.81 -12.51 -1.31
C GLU A 16 -3.84 -13.25 -0.41
N HIS A 17 -3.64 -14.54 -0.67
CA HIS A 17 -2.70 -15.34 0.08
C HIS A 17 -1.27 -14.82 -0.08
N LEU A 18 -0.92 -14.41 -1.29
CA LEU A 18 0.40 -13.86 -1.56
C LEU A 18 0.64 -12.57 -0.76
N LEU A 19 -0.35 -11.68 -0.75
CA LEU A 19 -0.24 -10.44 0.03
C LEU A 19 -0.06 -10.75 1.52
N ASP A 20 -0.79 -11.72 2.01
CA ASP A 20 -0.72 -12.11 3.40
C ASP A 20 0.64 -12.71 3.74
N LYS A 21 1.11 -13.61 2.90
CA LYS A 21 2.37 -14.30 3.14
C LYS A 21 3.57 -13.36 3.08
N LEU A 22 3.55 -12.39 2.16
CA LEU A 22 4.64 -11.44 2.01
C LEU A 22 4.63 -10.36 3.09
N GLU A 23 3.53 -10.21 3.78
CA GLU A 23 3.38 -9.17 4.81
C GLU A 23 3.71 -7.78 4.28
N VAL A 24 3.24 -7.48 3.07
CA VAL A 24 3.42 -6.15 2.47
C VAL A 24 2.81 -5.09 3.37
N PHE A 25 1.62 -5.36 3.88
CA PHE A 25 0.89 -4.49 4.79
C PHE A 25 0.79 -5.20 6.15
N LYS A 26 1.31 -4.56 7.18
CA LYS A 26 1.29 -5.17 8.50
C LYS A 26 1.14 -4.11 9.57
N ILE A 27 0.21 -4.33 10.48
CA ILE A 27 0.07 -3.46 11.64
C ILE A 27 1.05 -3.98 12.68
N GLN A 28 2.04 -3.16 13.04
CA GLN A 28 3.13 -3.60 13.89
C GLN A 28 3.58 -2.48 14.82
N GLY A 29 3.36 -2.66 16.10
CA GLY A 29 3.84 -1.73 17.11
C GLY A 29 3.06 -0.43 17.18
N ARG A 30 3.58 0.48 17.97
CA ARG A 30 3.01 1.81 18.17
C ARG A 30 4.14 2.84 18.14
N ASP A 31 3.81 4.05 17.72
CA ASP A 31 4.78 5.13 17.73
C ASP A 31 4.88 5.75 19.12
N LYS A 32 5.69 6.81 19.25
CA LYS A 32 5.92 7.46 20.53
C LYS A 32 4.67 8.06 21.14
N ARG A 33 3.66 8.34 20.31
CA ARG A 33 2.39 8.91 20.77
C ARG A 33 1.34 7.84 21.00
N GLY A 34 1.72 6.56 20.96
CA GLY A 34 0.82 5.46 21.17
C GLY A 34 -0.06 5.12 19.98
N ARG A 35 0.19 5.71 18.81
CA ARG A 35 -0.60 5.43 17.61
C ARG A 35 -0.15 4.13 16.97
N LYS A 36 -1.09 3.35 16.48
CA LYS A 36 -0.75 2.13 15.75
C LYS A 36 0.06 2.47 14.52
N ILE A 37 0.94 1.56 14.13
CA ILE A 37 1.77 1.74 12.93
C ILE A 37 1.35 0.72 11.89
N LEU A 38 0.95 1.21 10.71
CA LEU A 38 0.77 0.36 9.54
C LEU A 38 2.06 0.43 8.74
N ARG A 39 2.78 -0.70 8.68
CA ARG A 39 4.02 -0.81 7.91
C ARG A 39 3.71 -1.29 6.51
N VAL A 40 4.21 -0.58 5.51
CA VAL A 40 4.07 -0.94 4.11
C VAL A 40 5.47 -1.08 3.51
N ILE A 41 5.79 -2.25 2.97
CA ILE A 41 7.09 -2.51 2.38
C ILE A 41 6.96 -2.56 0.86
N GLY A 42 7.41 -1.50 0.19
CA GLY A 42 7.25 -1.38 -1.24
C GLY A 42 8.04 -2.41 -2.04
N LYS A 43 9.23 -2.76 -1.57
CA LYS A 43 10.10 -3.69 -2.28
C LYS A 43 9.45 -5.05 -2.54
N ILE A 44 8.60 -5.50 -1.65
CA ILE A 44 7.98 -6.81 -1.78
C ILE A 44 6.56 -6.74 -2.32
N PHE A 45 6.07 -5.55 -2.68
CA PHE A 45 4.74 -5.44 -3.27
C PHE A 45 4.75 -6.07 -4.65
N PRO A 46 3.95 -7.13 -4.88
CA PRO A 46 3.97 -7.84 -6.16
C PRO A 46 3.01 -7.19 -7.16
N ALA A 47 3.36 -6.00 -7.63
CA ALA A 47 2.48 -5.20 -8.48
C ALA A 47 2.05 -5.91 -9.75
N ARG A 48 2.87 -6.83 -10.25
CA ARG A 48 2.57 -7.55 -11.49
C ARG A 48 1.72 -8.80 -11.27
N LEU A 49 1.56 -9.22 -10.03
CA LEU A 49 0.85 -10.46 -9.70
C LEU A 49 -0.48 -10.23 -9.01
N VAL A 50 -0.73 -9.03 -8.53
CA VAL A 50 -1.98 -8.71 -7.84
C VAL A 50 -2.68 -7.54 -8.50
N SER A 51 -4.00 -7.61 -8.57
CA SER A 51 -4.79 -6.50 -9.13
C SER A 51 -5.11 -5.50 -8.03
N SER A 52 -5.42 -4.26 -8.44
CA SER A 52 -5.83 -3.24 -7.49
C SER A 52 -7.11 -3.63 -6.77
N GLU A 53 -8.00 -4.36 -7.44
CA GLU A 53 -9.24 -4.80 -6.82
C GLU A 53 -8.98 -5.78 -5.67
N VAL A 54 -8.04 -6.69 -5.87
CA VAL A 54 -7.67 -7.63 -4.82
C VAL A 54 -6.99 -6.91 -3.66
N VAL A 55 -6.14 -5.93 -3.95
CA VAL A 55 -5.49 -5.14 -2.90
C VAL A 55 -6.54 -4.41 -2.07
N LYS A 56 -7.52 -3.78 -2.73
CA LYS A 56 -8.60 -3.09 -2.01
C LYS A 56 -9.36 -4.05 -1.09
N LYS A 57 -9.72 -5.22 -1.62
CA LYS A 57 -10.45 -6.20 -0.85
C LYS A 57 -9.62 -6.68 0.34
N TYR A 58 -8.35 -6.96 0.12
CA TYR A 58 -7.45 -7.40 1.18
C TYR A 58 -7.38 -6.37 2.30
N LEU A 59 -7.20 -5.10 1.93
CA LEU A 59 -7.12 -4.03 2.92
C LEU A 59 -8.44 -3.88 3.68
N GLN A 60 -9.57 -3.97 2.97
CA GLN A 60 -10.88 -3.83 3.59
C GLN A 60 -11.18 -4.96 4.56
N GLU A 61 -10.73 -6.15 4.27
CA GLU A 61 -11.03 -7.32 5.10
C GLU A 61 -10.00 -7.55 6.20
N LYS A 62 -8.74 -7.25 5.95
CA LYS A 62 -7.65 -7.65 6.84
C LYS A 62 -6.99 -6.50 7.58
N ILE A 63 -6.99 -5.30 7.01
CA ILE A 63 -6.21 -4.20 7.55
C ILE A 63 -7.10 -3.11 8.16
N PHE A 64 -8.03 -2.58 7.37
CA PHE A 64 -8.85 -1.46 7.85
C PHE A 64 -9.64 -1.76 9.12
N PRO A 65 -10.19 -2.96 9.32
CA PRO A 65 -10.89 -3.23 10.57
C PRO A 65 -10.01 -3.08 11.80
N LYS A 66 -8.71 -3.35 11.66
CA LYS A 66 -7.77 -3.21 12.76
C LYS A 66 -7.36 -1.77 13.01
N LEU A 67 -7.63 -0.88 12.06
CA LEU A 67 -7.29 0.54 12.19
C LEU A 67 -8.47 1.40 12.67
N LYS A 68 -9.63 0.82 12.90
CA LYS A 68 -10.81 1.58 13.31
C LYS A 68 -10.75 2.12 14.73
N GLU A 69 -9.76 1.73 15.50
CA GLU A 69 -9.72 2.03 16.93
C GLU A 69 -9.00 3.32 17.27
N GLY A 70 -8.76 4.18 16.30
CA GLY A 70 -8.18 5.47 16.59
C GLY A 70 -7.07 5.85 15.64
N PRO A 71 -6.32 6.90 15.96
CA PRO A 71 -5.31 7.44 15.05
C PRO A 71 -4.18 6.45 14.83
N PHE A 72 -3.64 6.47 13.61
CA PHE A 72 -2.55 5.61 13.23
C PHE A 72 -1.56 6.34 12.33
N SER A 73 -0.37 5.78 12.22
CA SER A 73 0.67 6.28 11.33
C SER A 73 1.01 5.21 10.30
N VAL A 74 1.45 5.64 9.14
CA VAL A 74 1.94 4.73 8.10
C VAL A 74 3.45 4.90 7.99
N VAL A 75 4.15 3.78 7.97
CA VAL A 75 5.58 3.76 7.68
C VAL A 75 5.75 3.04 6.35
N TYR A 76 6.16 3.77 5.32
CA TYR A 76 6.38 3.21 4.00
C TYR A 76 7.86 3.06 3.75
N VAL A 77 8.30 1.82 3.53
CA VAL A 77 9.70 1.50 3.28
C VAL A 77 9.91 1.40 1.78
N HIS A 78 10.71 2.31 1.23
CA HIS A 78 10.97 2.39 -0.20
C HIS A 78 12.29 1.74 -0.61
N THR A 79 13.07 1.28 0.34
CA THR A 79 14.38 0.68 0.06
C THR A 79 14.24 -0.47 -0.93
N GLY A 80 15.00 -0.37 -2.04
CA GLY A 80 15.05 -1.46 -3.01
C GLY A 80 13.85 -1.59 -3.92
N VAL A 81 12.95 -0.63 -3.93
CA VAL A 81 11.77 -0.67 -4.81
C VAL A 81 12.21 -0.57 -6.27
N GLN A 82 11.68 -1.46 -7.10
CA GLN A 82 11.89 -1.44 -8.54
C GLN A 82 10.56 -1.09 -9.19
N ARG A 83 10.55 0.04 -9.90
CA ARG A 83 9.30 0.58 -10.44
C ARG A 83 8.54 -0.41 -11.30
N SER A 84 9.24 -1.14 -12.17
CA SER A 84 8.59 -2.09 -13.07
C SER A 84 7.94 -3.27 -12.35
N GLU A 85 8.40 -3.59 -11.16
CA GLU A 85 7.93 -4.77 -10.43
C GLU A 85 7.05 -4.44 -9.23
N ASN A 86 7.26 -3.26 -8.64
CA ASN A 86 6.62 -2.93 -7.37
C ASN A 86 5.63 -1.78 -7.47
N PHE A 87 5.60 -1.07 -8.59
CA PHE A 87 4.76 0.10 -8.72
C PHE A 87 3.51 -0.23 -9.54
N PRO A 88 2.33 -0.15 -8.95
CA PRO A 88 1.09 -0.48 -9.68
C PRO A 88 0.58 0.62 -10.59
N GLY A 89 1.19 1.80 -10.57
CA GLY A 89 0.76 2.93 -11.36
C GLY A 89 -0.06 3.92 -10.54
N ILE A 90 -0.07 5.17 -11.00
CA ILE A 90 -0.77 6.26 -10.30
C ILE A 90 -2.27 5.99 -10.21
N SER A 91 -2.86 5.51 -11.31
CA SER A 91 -4.31 5.25 -11.33
C SER A 91 -4.70 4.17 -10.32
N ALA A 92 -3.90 3.12 -10.23
CA ALA A 92 -4.16 2.05 -9.28
C ALA A 92 -4.03 2.54 -7.84
N LEU A 93 -2.99 3.31 -7.55
CA LEU A 93 -2.79 3.88 -6.22
C LEU A 93 -3.94 4.81 -5.84
N ARG A 94 -4.40 5.64 -6.78
CA ARG A 94 -5.51 6.54 -6.54
C ARG A 94 -6.78 5.75 -6.25
N SER A 95 -7.01 4.69 -7.02
CA SER A 95 -8.18 3.83 -6.84
C SER A 95 -8.16 3.17 -5.47
N ILE A 96 -7.00 2.68 -5.05
CA ILE A 96 -6.86 2.05 -3.74
C ILE A 96 -7.12 3.08 -2.63
N TYR A 97 -6.56 4.27 -2.76
CA TYR A 97 -6.77 5.31 -1.77
C TYR A 97 -8.24 5.72 -1.68
N ASP A 98 -8.90 5.85 -2.82
CA ASP A 98 -10.31 6.25 -2.85
C ASP A 98 -11.20 5.20 -2.20
N ALA A 99 -10.76 3.96 -2.14
CA ALA A 99 -11.51 2.88 -1.50
C ALA A 99 -11.36 2.87 0.03
N VAL A 100 -10.44 3.67 0.57
CA VAL A 100 -10.25 3.74 2.03
C VAL A 100 -11.45 4.43 2.66
N PRO A 101 -12.09 3.84 3.68
CA PRO A 101 -13.22 4.48 4.34
C PRO A 101 -12.84 5.84 4.94
N ILE A 102 -13.77 6.77 4.91
CA ILE A 102 -13.51 8.14 5.37
C ILE A 102 -13.05 8.18 6.83
N ASN A 103 -13.62 7.33 7.66
CA ASN A 103 -13.22 7.30 9.06
C ASN A 103 -11.78 6.82 9.24
N VAL A 104 -11.31 5.94 8.37
CA VAL A 104 -9.92 5.49 8.39
C VAL A 104 -9.00 6.61 7.89
N LYS A 105 -9.40 7.30 6.81
CA LYS A 105 -8.63 8.45 6.31
C LYS A 105 -8.47 9.54 7.37
N ASP A 106 -9.54 9.81 8.10
CA ASP A 106 -9.53 10.85 9.11
C ASP A 106 -8.61 10.51 10.29
N ASP A 107 -8.39 9.24 10.53
CA ASP A 107 -7.52 8.78 11.61
C ASP A 107 -6.04 8.68 11.21
N LEU A 108 -5.72 8.90 9.95
CA LEU A 108 -4.34 8.90 9.50
C LEU A 108 -3.64 10.19 9.97
N GLU A 109 -2.68 10.03 10.87
CA GLU A 109 -2.00 11.19 11.49
C GLU A 109 -0.68 11.53 10.81
N ALA A 110 0.07 10.54 10.34
CA ALA A 110 1.37 10.78 9.77
C ALA A 110 1.77 9.67 8.81
N VAL A 111 2.56 10.03 7.80
CA VAL A 111 3.16 9.06 6.88
C VAL A 111 4.66 9.31 6.87
N TYR A 112 5.42 8.27 7.19
CA TYR A 112 6.88 8.32 7.23
C TYR A 112 7.44 7.52 6.08
N PHE A 113 8.34 8.12 5.32
CA PHE A 113 9.00 7.46 4.21
C PHE A 113 10.41 7.08 4.61
N VAL A 114 10.74 5.80 4.46
CA VAL A 114 12.06 5.29 4.84
C VAL A 114 12.90 5.07 3.59
N HIS A 115 14.10 5.63 3.58
CA HIS A 115 15.09 5.52 2.52
C HIS A 115 14.61 5.97 1.13
N PRO A 116 14.00 7.15 1.01
CA PRO A 116 13.63 7.66 -0.31
C PRO A 116 14.88 8.13 -1.04
N SER A 117 15.07 7.67 -2.29
CA SER A 117 16.07 8.22 -3.19
C SER A 117 15.59 9.59 -3.67
N LEU A 118 16.43 10.34 -4.39
CA LEU A 118 16.01 11.60 -4.95
C LEU A 118 14.78 11.43 -5.85
N GLN A 119 14.80 10.43 -6.72
CA GLN A 119 13.66 10.15 -7.60
C GLN A 119 12.42 9.80 -6.78
N ALA A 120 12.61 9.01 -5.74
CA ALA A 120 11.51 8.65 -4.87
C ALA A 120 10.94 9.88 -4.16
N ARG A 121 11.80 10.81 -3.72
CA ARG A 121 11.34 12.04 -3.08
C ARG A 121 10.49 12.87 -4.03
N LEU A 122 10.90 12.98 -5.29
CA LEU A 122 10.13 13.72 -6.29
C LEU A 122 8.79 13.05 -6.54
N PHE A 123 8.79 11.72 -6.68
CA PHE A 123 7.58 10.96 -6.85
C PHE A 123 6.65 11.13 -5.65
N LEU A 124 7.18 11.00 -4.45
CA LEU A 124 6.37 11.10 -3.24
C LEU A 124 5.81 12.49 -3.04
N ALA A 125 6.55 13.54 -3.43
CA ALA A 125 6.05 14.89 -3.36
C ALA A 125 4.83 15.06 -4.27
N THR A 126 4.91 14.55 -5.49
CA THR A 126 3.79 14.60 -6.43
C THR A 126 2.64 13.75 -5.96
N PHE A 127 2.92 12.54 -5.53
CA PHE A 127 1.91 11.59 -5.08
C PHE A 127 1.22 12.11 -3.80
N GLY A 128 2.00 12.67 -2.89
CA GLY A 128 1.46 13.25 -1.68
C GLY A 128 0.47 14.37 -1.97
N ARG A 129 0.80 15.23 -2.94
CA ARG A 129 -0.13 16.27 -3.36
C ARG A 129 -1.43 15.67 -3.88
N LEU A 130 -1.32 14.57 -4.64
CA LEU A 130 -2.49 13.91 -5.19
C LEU A 130 -3.38 13.34 -4.10
N LEU A 131 -2.78 12.76 -3.07
CA LEU A 131 -3.52 12.11 -2.00
C LEU A 131 -4.14 13.10 -1.03
N PHE A 132 -3.44 14.19 -0.74
CA PHE A 132 -3.84 15.09 0.34
C PHE A 132 -4.33 16.46 -0.14
N SER A 133 -4.25 16.73 -1.43
CA SER A 133 -4.56 18.07 -1.94
C SER A 133 -6.03 18.43 -1.84
N GLY A 134 -6.89 17.48 -1.72
CA GLY A 134 -8.32 17.75 -1.58
C GLY A 134 -8.80 17.74 -0.14
N GLY A 135 -7.85 17.54 0.77
CA GLY A 135 -8.20 17.34 2.18
C GLY A 135 -8.57 18.60 2.90
#